data_8f9ec79dc5305d4b4a4311d038c45d6a
#
_entry.id   8f9ec79dc5305d4b4a4311d038c45d6a
#
_cell.length_a   1.000
_cell.length_b   1.000
_cell.length_c   1.000
_cell.angle_alpha   90.00
_cell.angle_beta   90.00
_cell.angle_gamma   90.00
#
_symmetry.space_group_name_H-M   'P 1'
#
loop_
_entity.id
_entity.type
_entity.pdbx_description
1 polymer ?
#
loop_
_entity_poly.entity_id
_entity_poly.type
_entity_poly.pdbx_seq_one_letter_code
_entity_poly.pdbx_strand_id
1 'polypeptide(L)'
;MSDSPYIYDLTEDNFDAIVTRGSHDQPVLVDFWASWCQPCQMLMPVLAKLADEYQGRFVLAKLNTEENQSLAGQFGIRSIPNVKLFVNGEEIDEFSGALPESAIREFLEKYMPRESDSQVEAALQAYASGDPQTAVDMLEQARQSDPGNLRILLAMAQIHAASGDLAAAKAMLDALPATEQEKQEVVTLRNQLLFAAGAPGDTERAEFEKRLAENEHDSEARYGLAMAQAQAGDYASAIEHLLGVMAEDRNYDDGAAREALLKLFDMLGDDPLVAQARRRLFNLMH
;
A
#
# COMPACT_ATOMS: atom_id res chain seq x y z
N MET A 1 -23.12 -0.33 -30.23
CA MET A 1 -23.07 -0.01 -28.80
C MET A 1 -22.95 -1.36 -28.09
N SER A 2 -21.98 -1.53 -27.23
CA SER A 2 -21.89 -2.76 -26.40
C SER A 2 -23.01 -2.68 -25.35
N ASP A 3 -23.88 -3.70 -25.29
CA ASP A 3 -24.92 -3.78 -24.28
C ASP A 3 -24.36 -4.23 -22.91
N SER A 4 -23.04 -4.28 -22.77
CA SER A 4 -22.38 -4.66 -21.52
C SER A 4 -22.49 -3.55 -20.48
N PRO A 5 -22.94 -3.85 -19.26
CA PRO A 5 -23.00 -2.87 -18.17
C PRO A 5 -21.63 -2.47 -17.64
N TYR A 6 -20.56 -3.11 -18.13
CA TYR A 6 -19.19 -2.89 -17.67
C TYR A 6 -18.34 -2.11 -18.68
N ILE A 7 -18.95 -1.62 -19.80
CA ILE A 7 -18.25 -0.93 -20.87
C ILE A 7 -18.89 0.44 -21.11
N TYR A 8 -18.09 1.50 -20.99
CA TYR A 8 -18.51 2.88 -21.16
C TYR A 8 -17.75 3.57 -22.27
N ASP A 9 -18.42 4.45 -23.01
CA ASP A 9 -17.78 5.44 -23.87
C ASP A 9 -17.55 6.72 -23.08
N LEU A 10 -16.29 7.17 -23.02
CA LEU A 10 -15.88 8.35 -22.27
C LEU A 10 -15.98 9.61 -23.10
N THR A 11 -16.38 10.66 -22.40
CA THR A 11 -16.36 12.06 -22.85
C THR A 11 -15.78 12.92 -21.73
N GLU A 12 -15.45 14.19 -22.03
CA GLU A 12 -15.01 15.15 -21.01
C GLU A 12 -16.05 15.29 -19.89
N ASP A 13 -17.36 15.18 -20.20
CA ASP A 13 -18.45 15.36 -19.22
C ASP A 13 -18.58 14.22 -18.22
N ASN A 14 -18.28 12.97 -18.62
CA ASN A 14 -18.49 11.79 -17.78
C ASN A 14 -17.21 11.19 -17.19
N PHE A 15 -16.03 11.68 -17.61
CA PHE A 15 -14.72 11.16 -17.17
C PHE A 15 -14.58 11.16 -15.65
N ASP A 16 -14.87 12.29 -14.99
CA ASP A 16 -14.76 12.37 -13.54
C ASP A 16 -15.68 11.37 -12.83
N ALA A 17 -16.91 11.22 -13.31
CA ALA A 17 -17.87 10.30 -12.70
C ALA A 17 -17.46 8.82 -12.84
N ILE A 18 -17.00 8.43 -14.05
CA ILE A 18 -16.72 7.02 -14.38
C ILE A 18 -15.30 6.65 -13.93
N VAL A 19 -14.31 7.53 -14.17
CA VAL A 19 -12.90 7.20 -13.93
C VAL A 19 -12.48 7.66 -12.55
N THR A 20 -12.53 8.97 -12.26
CA THR A 20 -11.97 9.49 -10.99
C THR A 20 -12.76 8.95 -9.80
N ARG A 21 -14.08 9.15 -9.78
CA ARG A 21 -14.92 8.69 -8.67
C ARG A 21 -15.24 7.20 -8.75
N GLY A 22 -15.54 6.67 -9.95
CA GLY A 22 -15.88 5.26 -10.12
C GLY A 22 -14.75 4.30 -9.78
N SER A 23 -13.49 4.73 -9.93
CA SER A 23 -12.34 3.89 -9.57
C SER A 23 -12.10 3.73 -8.07
N HIS A 24 -12.88 4.38 -7.21
CA HIS A 24 -12.93 4.10 -5.78
C HIS A 24 -13.74 2.83 -5.46
N ASP A 25 -14.73 2.50 -6.31
CA ASP A 25 -15.58 1.32 -6.12
C ASP A 25 -14.96 0.08 -6.78
N GLN A 26 -14.38 0.25 -7.97
CA GLN A 26 -13.74 -0.83 -8.74
C GLN A 26 -12.73 -0.27 -9.74
N PRO A 27 -11.65 -1.02 -10.08
CA PRO A 27 -10.66 -0.59 -11.06
C PRO A 27 -11.28 -0.18 -12.39
N VAL A 28 -10.80 0.91 -12.99
CA VAL A 28 -11.25 1.39 -14.30
C VAL A 28 -10.10 1.33 -15.29
N LEU A 29 -10.28 0.55 -16.36
CA LEU A 29 -9.34 0.43 -17.45
C LEU A 29 -9.75 1.39 -18.57
N VAL A 30 -8.94 2.42 -18.82
CA VAL A 30 -9.22 3.45 -19.85
C VAL A 30 -8.43 3.12 -21.10
N ASP A 31 -9.12 2.79 -22.20
CA ASP A 31 -8.54 2.56 -23.54
C ASP A 31 -8.58 3.85 -24.36
N PHE A 32 -7.42 4.42 -24.62
CA PHE A 32 -7.24 5.58 -25.50
C PHE A 32 -7.06 5.10 -26.94
N TRP A 33 -8.06 5.36 -27.78
CA TRP A 33 -8.14 4.85 -29.14
C TRP A 33 -8.52 5.91 -30.17
N ALA A 34 -8.45 5.57 -31.47
CA ALA A 34 -9.01 6.38 -32.55
C ALA A 34 -9.54 5.49 -33.69
N SER A 35 -10.45 6.03 -34.51
CA SER A 35 -11.13 5.30 -35.57
C SER A 35 -10.18 4.73 -36.66
N TRP A 36 -9.10 5.42 -36.96
CA TRP A 36 -8.08 5.05 -37.97
C TRP A 36 -7.00 4.12 -37.39
N CYS A 37 -6.97 3.86 -36.10
CA CYS A 37 -5.94 3.07 -35.43
C CYS A 37 -6.21 1.56 -35.58
N GLN A 38 -5.56 0.89 -36.52
CA GLN A 38 -5.74 -0.53 -36.77
C GLN A 38 -5.34 -1.41 -35.56
N PRO A 39 -4.24 -1.15 -34.82
CA PRO A 39 -3.95 -1.91 -33.60
C PRO A 39 -5.03 -1.74 -32.52
N CYS A 40 -5.66 -0.55 -32.40
CA CYS A 40 -6.77 -0.32 -31.47
C CYS A 40 -7.98 -1.18 -31.81
N GLN A 41 -8.31 -1.30 -33.09
CA GLN A 41 -9.42 -2.14 -33.57
C GLN A 41 -9.20 -3.63 -33.28
N MET A 42 -7.95 -4.10 -33.19
CA MET A 42 -7.61 -5.47 -32.79
C MET A 42 -7.68 -5.65 -31.26
N LEU A 43 -7.28 -4.65 -30.49
CA LEU A 43 -7.26 -4.69 -29.03
C LEU A 43 -8.67 -4.61 -28.43
N MET A 44 -9.51 -3.73 -28.96
CA MET A 44 -10.84 -3.42 -28.40
C MET A 44 -11.74 -4.65 -28.19
N PRO A 45 -11.85 -5.62 -29.13
CA PRO A 45 -12.63 -6.84 -28.90
C PRO A 45 -12.09 -7.70 -27.76
N VAL A 46 -10.76 -7.71 -27.56
CA VAL A 46 -10.12 -8.46 -26.47
C VAL A 46 -10.47 -7.82 -25.12
N LEU A 47 -10.34 -6.50 -25.03
CA LEU A 47 -10.69 -5.76 -23.81
C LEU A 47 -12.19 -5.92 -23.47
N ALA A 48 -13.07 -5.81 -24.48
CA ALA A 48 -14.51 -5.98 -24.28
C ALA A 48 -14.86 -7.39 -23.80
N LYS A 49 -14.28 -8.43 -24.41
CA LYS A 49 -14.41 -9.82 -23.96
C LYS A 49 -14.00 -9.98 -22.51
N LEU A 50 -12.85 -9.41 -22.13
CA LEU A 50 -12.35 -9.47 -20.75
C LEU A 50 -13.28 -8.73 -19.78
N ALA A 51 -13.82 -7.57 -20.12
CA ALA A 51 -14.75 -6.85 -19.28
C ALA A 51 -16.00 -7.67 -18.99
N ASP A 52 -16.54 -8.37 -20.00
CA ASP A 52 -17.66 -9.28 -19.82
C ASP A 52 -17.33 -10.52 -18.99
N GLU A 53 -16.15 -11.14 -19.22
CA GLU A 53 -15.73 -12.31 -18.47
C GLU A 53 -15.45 -12.01 -16.99
N TYR A 54 -14.92 -10.83 -16.70
CA TYR A 54 -14.63 -10.40 -15.32
C TYR A 54 -15.85 -9.87 -14.56
N GLN A 55 -17.03 -9.73 -15.21
CA GLN A 55 -18.33 -9.47 -14.61
C GLN A 55 -18.34 -8.32 -13.59
N GLY A 56 -17.72 -7.19 -13.92
CA GLY A 56 -17.67 -6.01 -13.05
C GLY A 56 -16.55 -5.98 -12.03
N ARG A 57 -15.61 -6.92 -12.07
CA ARG A 57 -14.37 -6.79 -11.27
C ARG A 57 -13.49 -5.63 -11.75
N PHE A 58 -13.70 -5.14 -12.96
CA PHE A 58 -13.22 -3.87 -13.47
C PHE A 58 -14.21 -3.29 -14.51
N VAL A 59 -14.11 -2.00 -14.75
CA VAL A 59 -14.84 -1.28 -15.80
C VAL A 59 -13.90 -1.01 -16.96
N LEU A 60 -14.35 -1.26 -18.19
CA LEU A 60 -13.69 -0.79 -19.40
C LEU A 60 -14.28 0.54 -19.86
N ALA A 61 -13.46 1.57 -19.93
CA ALA A 61 -13.85 2.89 -20.37
C ALA A 61 -13.09 3.27 -21.64
N LYS A 62 -13.76 3.53 -22.76
CA LYS A 62 -13.16 3.80 -24.06
C LYS A 62 -13.16 5.29 -24.35
N LEU A 63 -12.00 5.88 -24.59
CA LEU A 63 -11.83 7.29 -24.89
C LEU A 63 -11.32 7.49 -26.33
N ASN A 64 -12.18 8.05 -27.19
CA ASN A 64 -11.77 8.46 -28.53
C ASN A 64 -10.91 9.74 -28.44
N THR A 65 -9.63 9.61 -28.79
CA THR A 65 -8.67 10.72 -28.69
C THR A 65 -8.90 11.82 -29.73
N GLU A 66 -9.62 11.53 -30.83
CA GLU A 66 -10.00 12.55 -31.83
C GLU A 66 -11.10 13.47 -31.32
N GLU A 67 -12.04 12.92 -30.52
CA GLU A 67 -13.18 13.65 -29.97
C GLU A 67 -12.86 14.29 -28.61
N ASN A 68 -11.87 13.77 -27.89
CA ASN A 68 -11.50 14.18 -26.54
C ASN A 68 -10.02 14.56 -26.43
N GLN A 69 -9.57 15.49 -27.27
CA GLN A 69 -8.15 15.89 -27.39
C GLN A 69 -7.61 16.52 -26.10
N SER A 70 -8.44 17.23 -25.35
CA SER A 70 -8.08 17.84 -24.08
C SER A 70 -7.69 16.77 -23.05
N LEU A 71 -8.52 15.75 -22.86
CA LEU A 71 -8.23 14.62 -21.98
C LEU A 71 -7.00 13.83 -22.44
N ALA A 72 -6.90 13.51 -23.73
CA ALA A 72 -5.73 12.82 -24.26
C ALA A 72 -4.43 13.60 -24.00
N GLY A 73 -4.48 14.93 -24.12
CA GLY A 73 -3.36 15.81 -23.78
C GLY A 73 -3.04 15.83 -22.28
N GLN A 74 -4.06 15.89 -21.42
CA GLN A 74 -3.91 15.88 -19.96
C GLN A 74 -3.21 14.60 -19.47
N PHE A 75 -3.57 13.45 -20.05
CA PHE A 75 -2.96 12.15 -19.72
C PHE A 75 -1.69 11.84 -20.51
N GLY A 76 -1.16 12.81 -21.28
CA GLY A 76 0.10 12.70 -21.97
C GLY A 76 0.14 11.62 -23.05
N ILE A 77 -1.00 11.31 -23.69
CA ILE A 77 -1.10 10.26 -24.70
C ILE A 77 -0.30 10.65 -25.95
N ARG A 78 0.80 9.94 -26.20
CA ARG A 78 1.71 10.16 -27.34
C ARG A 78 1.55 9.14 -28.45
N SER A 79 1.01 8.00 -28.14
CA SER A 79 0.76 6.90 -29.09
C SER A 79 -0.47 6.12 -28.68
N ILE A 80 -1.17 5.53 -29.65
CA ILE A 80 -2.35 4.69 -29.44
C ILE A 80 -2.16 3.32 -30.12
N PRO A 81 -2.76 2.23 -29.57
CA PRO A 81 -3.52 2.23 -28.32
C PRO A 81 -2.63 2.47 -27.11
N ASN A 82 -3.14 3.20 -26.13
CA ASN A 82 -2.59 3.30 -24.79
C ASN A 82 -3.71 2.99 -23.80
N VAL A 83 -3.42 2.13 -22.85
CA VAL A 83 -4.40 1.67 -21.88
C VAL A 83 -3.90 1.96 -20.48
N LYS A 84 -4.66 2.75 -19.72
CA LYS A 84 -4.32 3.17 -18.36
C LYS A 84 -5.28 2.57 -17.35
N LEU A 85 -4.75 2.15 -16.21
CA LEU A 85 -5.53 1.61 -15.10
C LEU A 85 -5.63 2.63 -13.97
N PHE A 86 -6.87 2.88 -13.54
CA PHE A 86 -7.19 3.78 -12.45
C PHE A 86 -7.76 3.01 -11.26
N VAL A 87 -7.26 3.31 -10.06
CA VAL A 87 -7.74 2.81 -8.78
C VAL A 87 -7.72 3.95 -7.77
N ASN A 88 -8.77 4.10 -6.97
CA ASN A 88 -8.91 5.16 -5.96
C ASN A 88 -8.71 6.59 -6.51
N GLY A 89 -9.13 6.84 -7.74
CA GLY A 89 -9.01 8.15 -8.39
C GLY A 89 -7.66 8.43 -9.05
N GLU A 90 -6.69 7.53 -8.94
CA GLU A 90 -5.32 7.69 -9.42
C GLU A 90 -4.97 6.70 -10.53
N GLU A 91 -4.14 7.14 -11.49
CA GLU A 91 -3.51 6.26 -12.47
C GLU A 91 -2.41 5.47 -11.78
N ILE A 92 -2.51 4.13 -11.80
CA ILE A 92 -1.57 3.26 -11.09
C ILE A 92 -0.66 2.45 -12.01
N ASP A 93 -1.08 2.17 -13.25
CA ASP A 93 -0.27 1.46 -14.24
C ASP A 93 -0.79 1.71 -15.64
N GLU A 94 0.04 1.45 -16.67
CA GLU A 94 -0.34 1.57 -18.08
C GLU A 94 0.38 0.55 -18.96
N PHE A 95 -0.20 0.29 -20.12
CA PHE A 95 0.52 -0.36 -21.22
C PHE A 95 0.21 0.30 -22.56
N SER A 96 1.14 0.19 -23.50
CA SER A 96 1.00 0.73 -24.85
C SER A 96 1.07 -0.38 -25.90
N GLY A 97 0.31 -0.20 -26.98
CA GLY A 97 0.23 -1.16 -28.09
C GLY A 97 -0.79 -2.28 -27.86
N ALA A 98 -1.03 -3.07 -28.92
CA ALA A 98 -1.95 -4.20 -28.86
C ALA A 98 -1.24 -5.42 -28.26
N LEU A 99 -1.45 -5.63 -26.94
CA LEU A 99 -0.94 -6.79 -26.23
C LEU A 99 -1.80 -8.04 -26.53
N PRO A 100 -1.21 -9.25 -26.47
CA PRO A 100 -1.98 -10.50 -26.50
C PRO A 100 -2.84 -10.63 -25.22
N GLU A 101 -3.96 -11.34 -25.34
CA GLU A 101 -4.93 -11.53 -24.23
C GLU A 101 -4.28 -12.03 -22.93
N SER A 102 -3.31 -12.95 -23.04
CA SER A 102 -2.61 -13.49 -21.87
C SER A 102 -1.85 -12.41 -21.08
N ALA A 103 -1.19 -11.48 -21.76
CA ALA A 103 -0.47 -10.38 -21.11
C ALA A 103 -1.43 -9.36 -20.48
N ILE A 104 -2.60 -9.13 -21.12
CA ILE A 104 -3.63 -8.25 -20.55
C ILE A 104 -4.23 -8.89 -19.28
N ARG A 105 -4.48 -10.20 -19.28
CA ARG A 105 -4.93 -10.92 -18.09
C ARG A 105 -3.91 -10.82 -16.95
N GLU A 106 -2.65 -11.05 -17.22
CA GLU A 106 -1.57 -10.91 -16.25
C GLU A 106 -1.48 -9.48 -15.69
N PHE A 107 -1.65 -8.46 -16.56
CA PHE A 107 -1.73 -7.07 -16.14
C PHE A 107 -2.93 -6.83 -15.20
N LEU A 108 -4.12 -7.26 -15.57
CA LEU A 108 -5.34 -7.07 -14.79
C LEU A 108 -5.28 -7.80 -13.45
N GLU A 109 -4.79 -9.04 -13.40
CA GLU A 109 -4.74 -9.87 -12.18
C GLU A 109 -3.91 -9.26 -11.04
N LYS A 110 -2.97 -8.36 -11.36
CA LYS A 110 -2.20 -7.61 -10.34
C LYS A 110 -3.08 -6.68 -9.53
N TYR A 111 -4.18 -6.19 -10.12
CA TYR A 111 -4.98 -5.08 -9.58
C TYR A 111 -6.44 -5.44 -9.34
N MET A 112 -6.87 -6.63 -9.80
CA MET A 112 -8.25 -7.06 -9.61
C MET A 112 -8.50 -7.50 -8.18
N PRO A 113 -9.62 -7.03 -7.56
CA PRO A 113 -10.05 -7.57 -6.28
C PRO A 113 -10.22 -9.10 -6.37
N ARG A 114 -9.69 -9.80 -5.39
CA ARG A 114 -9.83 -11.24 -5.27
C ARG A 114 -11.06 -11.57 -4.44
N GLU A 115 -11.71 -12.69 -4.68
CA GLU A 115 -12.83 -13.14 -3.85
C GLU A 115 -12.41 -13.28 -2.38
N SER A 116 -11.18 -13.72 -2.15
CA SER A 116 -10.60 -13.83 -0.82
C SER A 116 -10.40 -12.48 -0.10
N ASP A 117 -10.38 -11.34 -0.81
CA ASP A 117 -10.25 -10.01 -0.19
C ASP A 117 -11.45 -9.67 0.69
N SER A 118 -12.67 -10.05 0.28
CA SER A 118 -13.86 -9.88 1.10
C SER A 118 -13.82 -10.73 2.39
N GLN A 119 -13.18 -11.91 2.32
CA GLN A 119 -12.96 -12.75 3.50
C GLN A 119 -11.95 -12.13 4.45
N VAL A 120 -10.89 -11.48 3.92
CA VAL A 120 -9.93 -10.71 4.74
C VAL A 120 -10.63 -9.58 5.48
N GLU A 121 -11.48 -8.80 4.79
CA GLU A 121 -12.21 -7.70 5.41
C GLU A 121 -13.16 -8.20 6.51
N ALA A 122 -13.90 -9.27 6.25
CA ALA A 122 -14.78 -9.88 7.25
C ALA A 122 -14.00 -10.41 8.47
N ALA A 123 -12.82 -11.00 8.26
CA ALA A 123 -11.95 -11.46 9.33
C ALA A 123 -11.42 -10.30 10.18
N LEU A 124 -10.99 -9.21 9.57
CA LEU A 124 -10.54 -8.02 10.30
C LEU A 124 -11.68 -7.37 11.10
N GLN A 125 -12.91 -7.39 10.58
CA GLN A 125 -14.09 -6.95 11.32
C GLN A 125 -14.40 -7.84 12.52
N ALA A 126 -14.31 -9.17 12.37
CA ALA A 126 -14.47 -10.11 13.48
C ALA A 126 -13.43 -9.85 14.58
N TYR A 127 -12.17 -9.65 14.20
CA TYR A 127 -11.11 -9.30 15.12
C TYR A 127 -11.41 -7.99 15.89
N ALA A 128 -11.79 -6.93 15.17
CA ALA A 128 -12.14 -5.63 15.75
C ALA A 128 -13.36 -5.72 16.68
N SER A 129 -14.26 -6.68 16.46
CA SER A 129 -15.42 -6.96 17.29
C SER A 129 -15.09 -7.79 18.55
N GLY A 130 -13.82 -8.15 18.75
CA GLY A 130 -13.35 -8.92 19.92
C GLY A 130 -13.44 -10.44 19.75
N ASP A 131 -13.54 -10.94 18.52
CA ASP A 131 -13.54 -12.37 18.21
C ASP A 131 -12.29 -12.76 17.39
N PRO A 132 -11.10 -12.82 18.02
CA PRO A 132 -9.86 -13.15 17.33
C PRO A 132 -9.81 -14.58 16.79
N GLN A 133 -10.51 -15.52 17.43
CA GLN A 133 -10.51 -16.91 16.97
C GLN A 133 -11.24 -17.06 15.63
N THR A 134 -12.44 -16.49 15.52
CA THR A 134 -13.19 -16.47 14.26
C THR A 134 -12.38 -15.79 13.15
N ALA A 135 -11.69 -14.69 13.47
CA ALA A 135 -10.86 -13.98 12.49
C ALA A 135 -9.73 -14.88 11.95
N VAL A 136 -9.02 -15.58 12.82
CA VAL A 136 -7.94 -16.49 12.42
C VAL A 136 -8.49 -17.65 11.59
N ASP A 137 -9.61 -18.27 11.99
CA ASP A 137 -10.22 -19.38 11.26
C ASP A 137 -10.67 -18.95 9.84
N MET A 138 -11.25 -17.76 9.70
CA MET A 138 -11.62 -17.19 8.39
C MET A 138 -10.41 -16.94 7.49
N LEU A 139 -9.32 -16.38 8.03
CA LEU A 139 -8.09 -16.14 7.26
C LEU A 139 -7.40 -17.44 6.87
N GLU A 140 -7.41 -18.44 7.73
CA GLU A 140 -6.86 -19.76 7.40
C GLU A 140 -7.67 -20.45 6.29
N GLN A 141 -9.00 -20.34 6.29
CA GLN A 141 -9.84 -20.81 5.21
C GLN A 141 -9.57 -20.05 3.89
N ALA A 142 -9.46 -18.71 3.96
CA ALA A 142 -9.10 -17.91 2.81
C ALA A 142 -7.72 -18.29 2.25
N ARG A 143 -6.74 -18.55 3.10
CA ARG A 143 -5.40 -19.02 2.72
C ARG A 143 -5.40 -20.37 2.01
N GLN A 144 -6.28 -21.27 2.39
CA GLN A 144 -6.42 -22.58 1.72
C GLN A 144 -7.01 -22.44 0.31
N SER A 145 -7.93 -21.49 0.11
CA SER A 145 -8.57 -21.23 -1.19
C SER A 145 -7.71 -20.35 -2.12
N ASP A 146 -6.95 -19.40 -1.56
CA ASP A 146 -6.10 -18.47 -2.31
C ASP A 146 -4.74 -18.27 -1.60
N PRO A 147 -3.83 -19.25 -1.66
CA PRO A 147 -2.54 -19.19 -0.94
C PRO A 147 -1.58 -18.12 -1.46
N GLY A 148 -1.83 -17.57 -2.65
CA GLY A 148 -1.04 -16.51 -3.26
C GLY A 148 -1.52 -15.10 -2.94
N ASN A 149 -2.56 -14.93 -2.11
CA ASN A 149 -3.02 -13.60 -1.73
C ASN A 149 -2.20 -13.06 -0.55
N LEU A 150 -1.35 -12.08 -0.84
CA LEU A 150 -0.51 -11.43 0.17
C LEU A 150 -1.33 -10.75 1.28
N ARG A 151 -2.51 -10.19 0.96
CA ARG A 151 -3.38 -9.54 1.95
C ARG A 151 -3.80 -10.48 3.08
N ILE A 152 -4.02 -11.76 2.79
CA ILE A 152 -4.34 -12.77 3.81
C ILE A 152 -3.18 -12.94 4.77
N LEU A 153 -1.95 -13.10 4.24
CA LEU A 153 -0.75 -13.29 5.06
C LEU A 153 -0.45 -12.05 5.92
N LEU A 154 -0.63 -10.86 5.36
CA LEU A 154 -0.46 -9.60 6.10
C LEU A 154 -1.51 -9.47 7.21
N ALA A 155 -2.78 -9.77 6.93
CA ALA A 155 -3.84 -9.73 7.95
C ALA A 155 -3.58 -10.75 9.08
N MET A 156 -3.14 -11.97 8.76
CA MET A 156 -2.73 -12.97 9.76
C MET A 156 -1.57 -12.45 10.62
N ALA A 157 -0.52 -11.91 9.99
CA ALA A 157 0.61 -11.35 10.70
C ALA A 157 0.21 -10.17 11.61
N GLN A 158 -0.69 -9.29 11.17
CA GLN A 158 -1.24 -8.20 11.97
C GLN A 158 -2.01 -8.70 13.20
N ILE A 159 -2.85 -9.73 13.04
CA ILE A 159 -3.60 -10.33 14.16
C ILE A 159 -2.66 -10.99 15.16
N HIS A 160 -1.65 -11.74 14.69
CA HIS A 160 -0.62 -12.30 15.59
C HIS A 160 0.11 -11.22 16.36
N ALA A 161 0.53 -10.14 15.68
CA ALA A 161 1.19 -9.01 16.32
C ALA A 161 0.32 -8.35 17.39
N ALA A 162 -0.94 -8.08 17.07
CA ALA A 162 -1.89 -7.46 17.99
C ALA A 162 -2.24 -8.37 19.19
N SER A 163 -2.12 -9.69 19.02
CA SER A 163 -2.27 -10.68 20.10
C SER A 163 -0.98 -10.87 20.93
N GLY A 164 0.09 -10.13 20.62
CA GLY A 164 1.38 -10.20 21.31
C GLY A 164 2.34 -11.27 20.77
N ASP A 165 1.93 -12.07 19.77
CA ASP A 165 2.79 -13.08 19.14
C ASP A 165 3.61 -12.47 18.01
N LEU A 166 4.54 -11.58 18.38
CA LEU A 166 5.43 -10.90 17.43
C LEU A 166 6.35 -11.90 16.70
N ALA A 167 6.67 -13.04 17.33
CA ALA A 167 7.53 -14.05 16.74
C ALA A 167 6.83 -14.75 15.56
N ALA A 168 5.57 -15.17 15.73
CA ALA A 168 4.79 -15.75 14.64
C ALA A 168 4.56 -14.74 13.51
N ALA A 169 4.19 -13.50 13.83
CA ALA A 169 4.02 -12.44 12.85
C ALA A 169 5.29 -12.24 11.99
N LYS A 170 6.45 -12.13 12.65
CA LYS A 170 7.75 -12.01 11.96
C LYS A 170 8.05 -13.22 11.08
N ALA A 171 7.86 -14.44 11.59
CA ALA A 171 8.12 -15.66 10.82
C ALA A 171 7.26 -15.74 9.56
N MET A 172 6.00 -15.28 9.60
CA MET A 172 5.14 -15.21 8.41
C MET A 172 5.70 -14.28 7.33
N LEU A 173 6.18 -13.08 7.72
CA LEU A 173 6.77 -12.13 6.77
C LEU A 173 8.13 -12.62 6.22
N ASP A 174 8.92 -13.31 7.03
CA ASP A 174 10.22 -13.84 6.61
C ASP A 174 10.07 -15.05 5.66
N ALA A 175 8.95 -15.76 5.71
CA ALA A 175 8.64 -16.87 4.82
C ALA A 175 8.13 -16.44 3.42
N LEU A 176 7.87 -15.14 3.21
CA LEU A 176 7.44 -14.61 1.92
C LEU A 176 8.55 -14.75 0.86
N PRO A 177 8.21 -14.95 -0.43
CA PRO A 177 9.18 -14.84 -1.53
C PRO A 177 9.91 -13.49 -1.51
N ALA A 178 11.17 -13.46 -1.97
CA ALA A 178 11.98 -12.24 -1.96
C ALA A 178 11.30 -11.04 -2.66
N THR A 179 10.60 -11.29 -3.76
CA THR A 179 9.83 -10.27 -4.50
C THR A 179 8.69 -9.67 -3.69
N GLU A 180 8.07 -10.44 -2.80
CA GLU A 180 7.01 -9.97 -1.92
C GLU A 180 7.58 -9.21 -0.71
N GLN A 181 8.75 -9.60 -0.23
CA GLN A 181 9.40 -8.97 0.91
C GLN A 181 9.78 -7.50 0.68
N GLU A 182 9.97 -7.10 -0.60
CA GLU A 182 10.31 -5.74 -0.99
C GLU A 182 9.07 -4.83 -1.15
N LYS A 183 7.86 -5.40 -1.12
CA LYS A 183 6.63 -4.60 -1.21
C LYS A 183 6.47 -3.69 0.00
N GLN A 184 6.02 -2.45 -0.26
CA GLN A 184 5.90 -1.40 0.75
C GLN A 184 5.07 -1.85 1.97
N GLU A 185 3.97 -2.55 1.77
CA GLU A 185 3.11 -3.07 2.82
C GLU A 185 3.80 -4.08 3.74
N VAL A 186 4.68 -4.95 3.17
CA VAL A 186 5.48 -5.91 3.94
C VAL A 186 6.57 -5.19 4.73
N VAL A 187 7.27 -4.24 4.10
CA VAL A 187 8.30 -3.41 4.75
C VAL A 187 7.69 -2.63 5.91
N THR A 188 6.53 -2.01 5.69
CA THR A 188 5.81 -1.26 6.72
C THR A 188 5.46 -2.14 7.92
N LEU A 189 4.82 -3.30 7.68
CA LEU A 189 4.44 -4.21 8.77
C LEU A 189 5.68 -4.75 9.51
N ARG A 190 6.75 -5.13 8.79
CA ARG A 190 8.01 -5.59 9.40
C ARG A 190 8.61 -4.52 10.33
N ASN A 191 8.61 -3.27 9.92
CA ASN A 191 9.12 -2.18 10.74
C ASN A 191 8.20 -1.90 11.94
N GLN A 192 6.87 -1.99 11.79
CA GLN A 192 5.93 -1.91 12.92
C GLN A 192 6.19 -3.01 13.95
N LEU A 193 6.44 -4.26 13.51
CA LEU A 193 6.79 -5.36 14.41
C LEU A 193 8.11 -5.09 15.16
N LEU A 194 9.08 -4.48 14.50
CA LEU A 194 10.35 -4.10 15.12
C LEU A 194 10.13 -3.06 16.23
N PHE A 195 9.33 -2.02 15.97
CA PHE A 195 8.99 -1.02 17.00
C PHE A 195 8.18 -1.64 18.14
N ALA A 196 7.22 -2.51 17.86
CA ALA A 196 6.47 -3.22 18.87
C ALA A 196 7.35 -4.11 19.76
N ALA A 197 8.35 -4.78 19.16
CA ALA A 197 9.28 -5.63 19.91
C ALA A 197 10.25 -4.83 20.79
N GLY A 198 10.60 -3.60 20.38
CA GLY A 198 11.51 -2.72 21.11
C GLY A 198 10.81 -1.73 22.07
N ALA A 199 9.47 -1.69 22.06
CA ALA A 199 8.74 -0.76 22.90
C ALA A 199 8.75 -1.20 24.37
N PRO A 200 9.01 -0.29 25.31
CA PRO A 200 8.94 -0.58 26.72
C PRO A 200 7.50 -0.86 27.18
N GLY A 201 7.34 -1.71 28.20
CA GLY A 201 6.07 -1.87 28.88
C GLY A 201 5.65 -0.61 29.66
N ASP A 202 4.39 -0.53 30.09
CA ASP A 202 3.81 0.66 30.75
C ASP A 202 4.64 1.15 31.95
N THR A 203 5.13 0.23 32.78
CA THR A 203 5.95 0.57 33.97
C THR A 203 7.28 1.18 33.56
N GLU A 204 7.96 0.60 32.59
CA GLU A 204 9.25 1.05 32.07
C GLU A 204 9.10 2.39 31.34
N ARG A 205 8.01 2.55 30.57
CA ARG A 205 7.67 3.82 29.93
C ARG A 205 7.52 4.95 30.95
N ALA A 206 6.76 4.73 32.02
CA ALA A 206 6.61 5.73 33.08
C ALA A 206 7.94 6.08 33.75
N GLU A 207 8.84 5.10 33.92
CA GLU A 207 10.19 5.35 34.44
C GLU A 207 11.05 6.17 33.45
N PHE A 208 10.97 5.87 32.15
CA PHE A 208 11.66 6.66 31.12
C PHE A 208 11.15 8.10 31.05
N GLU A 209 9.84 8.32 31.15
CA GLU A 209 9.25 9.67 31.23
C GLU A 209 9.82 10.45 32.44
N LYS A 210 9.91 9.81 33.60
CA LYS A 210 10.48 10.42 34.79
C LYS A 210 11.96 10.72 34.64
N ARG A 211 12.75 9.75 34.15
CA ARG A 211 14.20 9.92 33.93
C ARG A 211 14.48 11.06 32.96
N LEU A 212 13.71 11.17 31.89
CA LEU A 212 13.86 12.22 30.90
C LEU A 212 13.46 13.60 31.46
N ALA A 213 12.48 13.66 32.39
CA ALA A 213 12.13 14.90 33.09
C ALA A 213 13.23 15.36 34.04
N GLU A 214 13.98 14.43 34.66
CA GLU A 214 15.10 14.71 35.57
C GLU A 214 16.40 15.00 34.79
N ASN A 215 16.62 14.37 33.66
CA ASN A 215 17.78 14.51 32.80
C ASN A 215 17.39 14.46 31.31
N GLU A 216 17.31 15.63 30.67
CA GLU A 216 16.95 15.75 29.26
C GLU A 216 17.95 15.11 28.27
N HIS A 217 19.18 14.80 28.74
CA HIS A 217 20.22 14.13 27.96
C HIS A 217 20.24 12.60 28.11
N ASP A 218 19.24 12.02 28.77
CA ASP A 218 19.13 10.56 28.95
C ASP A 218 18.74 9.87 27.63
N SER A 219 19.78 9.44 26.90
CA SER A 219 19.61 8.81 25.58
C SER A 219 18.84 7.51 25.63
N GLU A 220 19.00 6.70 26.70
CA GLU A 220 18.27 5.43 26.85
C GLU A 220 16.77 5.68 27.04
N ALA A 221 16.42 6.57 27.98
CA ALA A 221 15.02 6.93 28.23
C ALA A 221 14.38 7.54 26.99
N ARG A 222 15.12 8.41 26.29
CA ARG A 222 14.65 9.05 25.05
C ARG A 222 14.43 8.04 23.93
N TYR A 223 15.34 7.07 23.75
CA TYR A 223 15.20 6.01 22.77
C TYR A 223 14.00 5.09 23.09
N GLY A 224 13.86 4.66 24.34
CA GLY A 224 12.73 3.84 24.77
C GLY A 224 11.37 4.52 24.52
N LEU A 225 11.27 5.83 24.84
CA LEU A 225 10.06 6.60 24.53
C LEU A 225 9.80 6.72 23.04
N ALA A 226 10.84 6.87 22.21
CA ALA A 226 10.70 6.89 20.76
C ALA A 226 10.11 5.57 20.23
N MET A 227 10.57 4.42 20.75
CA MET A 227 10.05 3.11 20.37
C MET A 227 8.56 2.97 20.74
N ALA A 228 8.17 3.40 21.95
CA ALA A 228 6.77 3.40 22.39
C ALA A 228 5.87 4.29 21.52
N GLN A 229 6.36 5.47 21.15
CA GLN A 229 5.61 6.40 20.31
C GLN A 229 5.48 5.88 18.88
N ALA A 230 6.54 5.28 18.32
CA ALA A 230 6.48 4.64 16.99
C ALA A 230 5.48 3.48 16.98
N GLN A 231 5.44 2.66 18.03
CA GLN A 231 4.46 1.59 18.20
C GLN A 231 3.02 2.15 18.26
N ALA A 232 2.83 3.27 18.95
CA ALA A 232 1.53 3.93 19.08
C ALA A 232 1.10 4.71 17.81
N GLY A 233 1.95 4.78 16.78
CA GLY A 233 1.69 5.54 15.55
C GLY A 233 1.98 7.04 15.65
N ASP A 234 2.51 7.53 16.78
CA ASP A 234 2.97 8.91 16.92
C ASP A 234 4.39 9.07 16.35
N TYR A 235 4.46 8.99 15.03
CA TYR A 235 5.75 9.03 14.30
C TYR A 235 6.44 10.38 14.42
N ALA A 236 5.68 11.47 14.56
CA ALA A 236 6.26 12.80 14.73
C ALA A 236 7.08 12.88 16.03
N SER A 237 6.50 12.48 17.16
CA SER A 237 7.18 12.47 18.44
C SER A 237 8.32 11.45 18.48
N ALA A 238 8.14 10.27 17.87
CA ALA A 238 9.20 9.28 17.75
C ALA A 238 10.44 9.81 17.02
N ILE A 239 10.24 10.49 15.89
CA ILE A 239 11.32 11.13 15.12
C ILE A 239 12.03 12.20 15.95
N GLU A 240 11.30 13.05 16.69
CA GLU A 240 11.90 14.08 17.53
C GLU A 240 12.80 13.47 18.62
N HIS A 241 12.33 12.42 19.28
CA HIS A 241 13.14 11.72 20.29
C HIS A 241 14.38 11.06 19.68
N LEU A 242 14.26 10.38 18.53
CA LEU A 242 15.41 9.75 17.88
C LEU A 242 16.44 10.77 17.39
N LEU A 243 16.00 11.90 16.83
CA LEU A 243 16.92 13.00 16.46
C LEU A 243 17.58 13.61 17.70
N GLY A 244 16.89 13.66 18.84
CA GLY A 244 17.44 14.06 20.11
C GLY A 244 18.57 13.11 20.58
N VAL A 245 18.36 11.80 20.51
CA VAL A 245 19.41 10.81 20.79
C VAL A 245 20.62 11.02 19.87
N MET A 246 20.40 11.19 18.56
CA MET A 246 21.46 11.44 17.59
C MET A 246 22.25 12.72 17.85
N ALA A 247 21.62 13.74 18.45
CA ALA A 247 22.29 14.99 18.81
C ALA A 247 23.23 14.83 20.01
N GLU A 248 22.83 14.01 20.99
CA GLU A 248 23.59 13.76 22.23
C GLU A 248 24.65 12.67 22.04
N ASP A 249 24.28 11.54 21.46
CA ASP A 249 25.16 10.39 21.22
C ASP A 249 24.85 9.74 19.85
N ARG A 250 25.67 10.08 18.86
CA ARG A 250 25.52 9.53 17.49
C ARG A 250 25.71 8.02 17.41
N ASN A 251 26.45 7.45 18.34
CA ASN A 251 26.78 6.02 18.35
C ASN A 251 25.99 5.26 19.42
N TYR A 252 24.97 5.88 20.00
CA TYR A 252 24.12 5.23 20.99
C TYR A 252 23.70 3.84 20.48
N ASP A 253 24.00 2.80 21.29
CA ASP A 253 23.73 1.40 21.02
C ASP A 253 24.06 1.00 19.56
N ASP A 254 25.32 1.18 19.18
CA ASP A 254 25.85 0.90 17.84
C ASP A 254 25.10 1.59 16.68
N GLY A 255 24.47 2.75 16.96
CA GLY A 255 23.73 3.54 15.98
C GLY A 255 22.26 3.18 15.87
N ALA A 256 21.66 2.56 16.89
CA ALA A 256 20.27 2.14 16.93
C ALA A 256 19.28 3.28 16.62
N ALA A 257 19.55 4.50 17.13
CA ALA A 257 18.68 5.65 16.85
C ALA A 257 18.65 6.03 15.36
N ARG A 258 19.79 5.96 14.69
CA ARG A 258 19.87 6.19 13.23
C ARG A 258 19.13 5.09 12.47
N GLU A 259 19.29 3.84 12.85
CA GLU A 259 18.62 2.73 12.22
C GLU A 259 17.11 2.84 12.38
N ALA A 260 16.60 3.16 13.57
CA ALA A 260 15.19 3.38 13.83
C ALA A 260 14.62 4.54 12.99
N LEU A 261 15.35 5.67 12.83
CA LEU A 261 14.95 6.76 11.94
C LEU A 261 14.80 6.29 10.48
N LEU A 262 15.76 5.52 9.97
CA LEU A 262 15.67 5.00 8.60
C LEU A 262 14.45 4.08 8.43
N LYS A 263 14.15 3.24 9.41
CA LYS A 263 12.94 2.39 9.40
C LYS A 263 11.64 3.21 9.40
N LEU A 264 11.58 4.31 10.17
CA LEU A 264 10.45 5.24 10.11
C LEU A 264 10.34 5.91 8.74
N PHE A 265 11.46 6.31 8.14
CA PHE A 265 11.45 6.90 6.80
C PHE A 265 10.97 5.92 5.72
N ASP A 266 11.34 4.63 5.85
CA ASP A 266 10.86 3.58 4.94
C ASP A 266 9.36 3.32 5.10
N MET A 267 8.83 3.45 6.32
CA MET A 267 7.39 3.32 6.58
C MET A 267 6.56 4.49 6.07
N LEU A 268 7.07 5.71 6.25
CA LEU A 268 6.35 6.95 5.95
C LEU A 268 6.49 7.38 4.48
N GLY A 269 7.48 6.85 3.74
CA GLY A 269 7.68 7.14 2.32
C GLY A 269 7.85 8.64 2.04
N ASP A 270 6.91 9.20 1.28
CA ASP A 270 6.92 10.60 0.84
C ASP A 270 6.25 11.58 1.81
N ASP A 271 5.98 11.16 3.06
CA ASP A 271 5.40 12.06 4.07
C ASP A 271 6.30 13.30 4.26
N PRO A 272 5.73 14.51 4.35
CA PRO A 272 6.47 15.75 4.60
C PRO A 272 7.40 15.70 5.83
N LEU A 273 7.04 14.96 6.88
CA LEU A 273 7.85 14.72 8.06
C LEU A 273 9.21 14.12 7.71
N VAL A 274 9.24 13.19 6.75
CA VAL A 274 10.47 12.50 6.31
C VAL A 274 11.47 13.48 5.70
N ALA A 275 11.00 14.37 4.83
CA ALA A 275 11.88 15.34 4.16
C ALA A 275 12.53 16.32 5.18
N GLN A 276 11.79 16.70 6.20
CA GLN A 276 12.30 17.55 7.27
C GLN A 276 13.30 16.80 8.17
N ALA A 277 12.94 15.59 8.57
CA ALA A 277 13.77 14.76 9.44
C ALA A 277 15.09 14.34 8.77
N ARG A 278 15.07 13.99 7.48
CA ARG A 278 16.28 13.68 6.70
C ARG A 278 17.26 14.85 6.66
N ARG A 279 16.79 16.09 6.48
CA ARG A 279 17.66 17.29 6.52
C ARG A 279 18.29 17.46 7.89
N ARG A 280 17.54 17.28 8.98
CA ARG A 280 18.07 17.39 10.35
C ARG A 280 19.07 16.29 10.65
N LEU A 281 18.75 15.04 10.27
CA LEU A 281 19.68 13.91 10.42
C LEU A 281 21.00 14.15 9.67
N PHE A 282 20.93 14.67 8.43
CA PHE A 282 22.11 15.01 7.66
C PHE A 282 22.99 16.03 8.39
N ASN A 283 22.41 17.10 8.95
CA ASN A 283 23.15 18.11 9.70
C ASN A 283 23.77 17.57 11.00
N LEU A 284 23.16 16.57 11.63
CA LEU A 284 23.70 15.92 12.82
C LEU A 284 24.86 14.97 12.48
N MET A 285 24.96 14.49 11.26
CA MET A 285 26.00 13.55 10.82
C MET A 285 27.27 14.25 10.32
N HIS A 286 27.18 15.52 9.95
CA HIS A 286 28.28 16.34 9.41
C HIS A 286 28.60 17.48 10.34
#